data_3287e9b4246d9be0365dc5a9568f6824
#
_entry.id   3287e9b4246d9be0365dc5a9568f6824
#
_cell.length_a   1.000
_cell.length_b   1.000
_cell.length_c   1.000
_cell.angle_alpha   90.00
_cell.angle_beta   90.00
_cell.angle_gamma   90.00
#
_symmetry.space_group_name_H-M   'P 1'
#
loop_
_entity.id
_entity.type
_entity.pdbx_description
1 polymer ?
#
loop_
_entity_poly.entity_id
_entity_poly.type
_entity_poly.pdbx_seq_one_letter_code
_entity_poly.pdbx_strand_id
1 'polypeptide(L)'
;MTTTSPAAQPPFTAERWQQFWNAWKAQPQQLEGIEQLRLAVISADPAILTEAASWRQTFSSAPPAPEASGHANPLPVAWENQNDNVSGTGYRECFSSSCAMLARYWGKVGSDDEYNAIRAKYGDSTSAEAQLSALRSLGLTANFATNGDRAALEQQINLGRPVAVGWLHHGSVSAPSGGGHWSVVIGFSETVAIHNDPNGEADLVAGGYTANTNGAGQHYSWKNWQPRWEADGNGTGWLLTCHP
;
A
#
# COMPACT_ATOMS: atom_id res chain seq x y z
N MET A 1 -15.16 44.73 -7.10
CA MET A 1 -14.39 43.53 -7.39
C MET A 1 -15.39 42.45 -7.81
N THR A 2 -15.52 42.27 -9.11
CA THR A 2 -16.45 41.28 -9.70
C THR A 2 -15.78 39.92 -9.69
N THR A 3 -16.32 39.01 -8.87
CA THR A 3 -15.92 37.60 -8.88
C THR A 3 -16.51 36.96 -10.12
N THR A 4 -15.70 36.69 -11.12
CA THR A 4 -16.07 35.88 -12.26
C THR A 4 -16.20 34.42 -11.78
N SER A 5 -17.42 33.92 -11.81
CA SER A 5 -17.72 32.48 -11.63
C SER A 5 -16.96 31.69 -12.70
N PRO A 6 -16.32 30.54 -12.36
CA PRO A 6 -15.70 29.72 -13.40
C PRO A 6 -16.75 29.26 -14.39
N ALA A 7 -16.46 29.43 -15.68
CA ALA A 7 -17.34 29.00 -16.77
C ALA A 7 -17.64 27.49 -16.59
N ALA A 8 -18.94 27.15 -16.61
CA ALA A 8 -19.39 25.76 -16.58
C ALA A 8 -18.72 25.01 -17.75
N GLN A 9 -18.02 23.93 -17.45
CA GLN A 9 -17.47 23.08 -18.50
C GLN A 9 -18.64 22.52 -19.35
N PRO A 10 -18.47 22.41 -20.68
CA PRO A 10 -19.50 21.90 -21.54
C PRO A 10 -19.89 20.47 -21.12
N PRO A 11 -21.18 20.08 -21.23
CA PRO A 11 -21.63 18.78 -20.81
C PRO A 11 -20.82 17.67 -21.51
N PHE A 12 -20.55 16.62 -20.78
CA PHE A 12 -19.79 15.46 -21.27
C PHE A 12 -20.67 14.73 -22.29
N THR A 13 -20.33 14.77 -23.57
CA THR A 13 -21.07 14.09 -24.63
C THR A 13 -20.77 12.60 -24.66
N ALA A 14 -21.71 11.79 -25.13
CA ALA A 14 -21.54 10.33 -25.29
C ALA A 14 -20.29 9.99 -26.14
N GLU A 15 -19.98 10.83 -27.14
CA GLU A 15 -18.82 10.67 -28.02
C GLU A 15 -17.50 10.91 -27.26
N ARG A 16 -17.45 11.93 -26.42
CA ARG A 16 -16.31 12.26 -25.56
C ARG A 16 -16.09 11.18 -24.50
N TRP A 17 -17.16 10.64 -23.97
CA TRP A 17 -17.17 9.51 -23.06
C TRP A 17 -16.64 8.24 -23.70
N GLN A 18 -17.05 7.93 -24.92
CA GLN A 18 -16.55 6.76 -25.65
C GLN A 18 -15.05 6.88 -25.98
N GLN A 19 -14.59 8.08 -26.35
CA GLN A 19 -13.17 8.35 -26.55
C GLN A 19 -12.36 8.18 -25.27
N PHE A 20 -12.86 8.71 -24.16
CA PHE A 20 -12.29 8.55 -22.85
C PHE A 20 -12.18 7.07 -22.44
N TRP A 21 -13.26 6.30 -22.62
CA TRP A 21 -13.29 4.88 -22.30
C TRP A 21 -12.32 4.05 -23.14
N ASN A 22 -12.21 4.33 -24.41
CA ASN A 22 -11.26 3.66 -25.29
C ASN A 22 -9.81 3.97 -24.88
N ALA A 23 -9.54 5.22 -24.48
CA ALA A 23 -8.23 5.61 -23.95
C ALA A 23 -7.94 4.94 -22.60
N TRP A 24 -8.94 4.84 -21.73
CA TRP A 24 -8.80 4.21 -20.41
C TRP A 24 -8.60 2.69 -20.53
N LYS A 25 -9.31 1.99 -21.41
CA LYS A 25 -9.08 0.57 -21.69
C LYS A 25 -7.66 0.28 -22.19
N ALA A 26 -7.08 1.24 -22.90
CA ALA A 26 -5.71 1.12 -23.42
C ALA A 26 -4.64 1.35 -22.34
N GLN A 27 -4.99 2.07 -21.24
CA GLN A 27 -4.07 2.41 -20.15
C GLN A 27 -4.81 2.42 -18.79
N PRO A 28 -5.10 1.26 -18.20
CA PRO A 28 -5.98 1.14 -17.03
C PRO A 28 -5.46 1.77 -15.73
N GLN A 29 -4.28 2.39 -15.71
CA GLN A 29 -3.64 2.95 -14.52
C GLN A 29 -3.57 4.48 -14.47
N GLN A 30 -4.23 5.22 -15.36
CA GLN A 30 -4.24 6.68 -15.29
C GLN A 30 -5.40 7.20 -14.43
N LEU A 31 -5.03 7.81 -13.29
CA LEU A 31 -5.93 8.44 -12.31
C LEU A 31 -6.81 9.54 -12.89
N GLU A 32 -6.37 10.21 -13.96
CA GLU A 32 -7.13 11.24 -14.69
C GLU A 32 -8.48 10.74 -15.22
N GLY A 33 -8.57 9.45 -15.49
CA GLY A 33 -9.78 8.77 -15.93
C GLY A 33 -10.86 8.65 -14.86
N ILE A 34 -10.48 8.39 -13.63
CA ILE A 34 -11.42 8.24 -12.52
C ILE A 34 -12.02 9.59 -12.14
N GLU A 35 -11.25 10.66 -12.18
CA GLU A 35 -11.74 12.00 -11.88
C GLU A 35 -12.70 12.51 -12.95
N GLN A 36 -12.45 12.23 -14.22
CA GLN A 36 -13.40 12.57 -15.29
C GLN A 36 -14.69 11.75 -15.21
N LEU A 37 -14.61 10.47 -14.79
CA LEU A 37 -15.78 9.64 -14.51
C LEU A 37 -16.61 10.24 -13.34
N ARG A 38 -15.95 10.66 -12.27
CA ARG A 38 -16.59 11.32 -11.14
C ARG A 38 -17.29 12.61 -11.54
N LEU A 39 -16.64 13.44 -12.34
CA LEU A 39 -17.20 14.69 -12.86
C LEU A 39 -18.42 14.44 -13.78
N ALA A 40 -18.36 13.40 -14.63
CA ALA A 40 -19.48 13.01 -15.48
C ALA A 40 -20.68 12.50 -14.68
N VAL A 41 -20.46 11.74 -13.62
CA VAL A 41 -21.53 11.28 -12.69
C VAL A 41 -22.14 12.45 -11.92
N ILE A 42 -21.35 13.45 -11.54
CA ILE A 42 -21.83 14.66 -10.82
C ILE A 42 -22.63 15.58 -11.75
N SER A 43 -22.33 15.61 -13.07
CA SER A 43 -23.03 16.47 -14.03
C SER A 43 -24.48 16.02 -14.34
N ALA A 44 -24.92 14.87 -13.80
CA ALA A 44 -26.28 14.36 -13.85
C ALA A 44 -26.92 14.30 -15.26
N ASP A 45 -26.13 14.07 -16.32
CA ASP A 45 -26.67 13.79 -17.64
C ASP A 45 -27.34 12.40 -17.64
N PRO A 46 -28.68 12.31 -17.89
CA PRO A 46 -29.39 11.04 -17.84
C PRO A 46 -28.86 9.97 -18.80
N ALA A 47 -28.29 10.39 -19.93
CA ALA A 47 -27.67 9.47 -20.90
C ALA A 47 -26.41 8.85 -20.32
N ILE A 48 -25.56 9.64 -19.63
CA ILE A 48 -24.34 9.18 -18.96
C ILE A 48 -24.67 8.30 -17.76
N LEU A 49 -25.73 8.63 -17.00
CA LEU A 49 -26.18 7.82 -15.87
C LEU A 49 -26.71 6.44 -16.33
N THR A 50 -27.40 6.38 -17.47
CA THR A 50 -27.89 5.13 -18.05
C THR A 50 -26.72 4.26 -18.53
N GLU A 51 -25.75 4.86 -19.17
CA GLU A 51 -24.55 4.18 -19.65
C GLU A 51 -23.64 3.77 -18.47
N ALA A 52 -23.49 4.61 -17.47
CA ALA A 52 -22.77 4.29 -16.22
C ALA A 52 -23.48 3.17 -15.42
N ALA A 53 -24.80 3.10 -15.45
CA ALA A 53 -25.57 1.99 -14.85
C ALA A 53 -25.38 0.67 -15.62
N SER A 54 -25.38 0.71 -16.94
CA SER A 54 -25.01 -0.43 -17.80
C SER A 54 -23.58 -0.90 -17.52
N TRP A 55 -22.68 0.01 -17.28
CA TRP A 55 -21.31 -0.27 -16.94
C TRP A 55 -21.12 -0.78 -15.53
N ARG A 56 -21.88 -0.29 -14.55
CA ARG A 56 -21.95 -0.90 -13.21
C ARG A 56 -22.38 -2.36 -13.30
N GLN A 57 -23.27 -2.73 -14.22
CA GLN A 57 -23.61 -4.14 -14.45
C GLN A 57 -22.46 -4.94 -15.13
N THR A 58 -21.69 -4.31 -16.00
CA THR A 58 -20.52 -4.93 -16.63
C THR A 58 -19.33 -5.02 -15.66
N PHE A 59 -19.24 -4.10 -14.68
CA PHE A 59 -18.24 -4.12 -13.63
C PHE A 59 -18.75 -4.73 -12.31
N SER A 60 -20.08 -4.86 -12.11
CA SER A 60 -20.70 -5.58 -11.00
C SER A 60 -20.81 -7.08 -11.24
N SER A 61 -20.61 -7.55 -12.46
CA SER A 61 -19.77 -8.72 -12.62
C SER A 61 -18.37 -8.24 -12.19
N ALA A 62 -18.15 -8.12 -10.88
CA ALA A 62 -16.83 -7.98 -10.30
C ALA A 62 -15.95 -8.97 -11.08
N PRO A 63 -14.75 -8.59 -11.56
CA PRO A 63 -13.83 -9.58 -12.10
C PRO A 63 -13.87 -10.72 -11.10
N PRO A 64 -14.19 -11.97 -11.52
CA PRO A 64 -14.46 -13.08 -10.60
C PRO A 64 -13.44 -12.94 -9.51
N ALA A 65 -13.91 -12.88 -8.23
CA ALA A 65 -13.08 -12.55 -7.08
C ALA A 65 -11.80 -13.31 -7.33
N PRO A 66 -10.64 -12.66 -7.48
CA PRO A 66 -9.46 -13.21 -8.16
C PRO A 66 -9.37 -14.65 -7.72
N GLU A 67 -9.47 -15.59 -8.67
CA GLU A 67 -9.66 -17.03 -8.41
C GLU A 67 -8.71 -17.35 -7.29
N ALA A 68 -9.18 -17.87 -6.16
CA ALA A 68 -8.49 -17.87 -4.87
C ALA A 68 -7.03 -18.16 -5.18
N SER A 69 -6.21 -17.11 -5.17
CA SER A 69 -4.89 -17.13 -5.78
C SER A 69 -4.22 -18.33 -5.16
N GLY A 70 -3.62 -19.24 -5.91
CA GLY A 70 -3.05 -20.48 -5.35
C GLY A 70 -1.91 -20.18 -4.37
N HIS A 71 -1.80 -18.93 -3.93
CA HIS A 71 -0.87 -18.43 -2.92
C HIS A 71 -1.45 -18.57 -1.50
N ALA A 72 -0.58 -18.90 -0.57
CA ALA A 72 -0.93 -18.94 0.85
C ALA A 72 -1.37 -17.55 1.35
N ASN A 73 -2.33 -17.51 2.27
CA ASN A 73 -2.71 -16.31 3.00
C ASN A 73 -2.82 -16.69 4.50
N PRO A 74 -1.84 -16.32 5.35
CA PRO A 74 -0.71 -15.42 5.04
C PRO A 74 0.39 -16.06 4.17
N LEU A 75 1.14 -15.20 3.46
CA LEU A 75 2.32 -15.59 2.70
C LEU A 75 3.45 -16.04 3.66
N PRO A 76 4.28 -17.03 3.29
CA PRO A 76 5.34 -17.56 4.15
C PRO A 76 6.58 -16.63 4.16
N VAL A 77 6.42 -15.41 4.63
CA VAL A 77 7.50 -14.43 4.77
C VAL A 77 8.21 -14.66 6.10
N ALA A 78 9.52 -14.91 6.06
CA ALA A 78 10.33 -15.00 7.27
C ALA A 78 10.39 -13.63 7.98
N TRP A 79 10.17 -13.61 9.29
CA TRP A 79 10.27 -12.41 10.10
C TRP A 79 11.72 -12.05 10.41
N GLU A 80 12.03 -10.77 10.41
CA GLU A 80 13.31 -10.19 10.85
C GLU A 80 13.05 -9.20 11.99
N ASN A 81 13.94 -9.16 12.96
CA ASN A 81 13.84 -8.28 14.11
C ASN A 81 14.84 -7.12 13.99
N GLN A 82 14.38 -5.91 13.74
CA GLN A 82 15.27 -4.75 13.63
C GLN A 82 16.19 -4.52 14.85
N ASN A 83 15.78 -5.01 16.03
CA ASN A 83 16.48 -4.74 17.29
C ASN A 83 17.72 -5.61 17.51
N ASP A 84 17.92 -6.67 16.71
CA ASP A 84 19.12 -7.53 16.78
C ASP A 84 20.11 -7.26 15.62
N ASN A 85 19.87 -6.24 14.79
CA ASN A 85 20.75 -5.84 13.71
C ASN A 85 22.16 -5.50 14.23
N VAL A 86 23.18 -6.07 13.56
CA VAL A 86 24.60 -5.86 13.94
C VAL A 86 25.07 -4.42 13.76
N SER A 87 24.32 -3.59 13.05
CA SER A 87 24.58 -2.16 12.88
C SER A 87 24.58 -1.40 14.20
N GLY A 88 23.88 -1.88 15.22
CA GLY A 88 23.60 -1.18 16.48
C GLY A 88 22.63 0.02 16.31
N THR A 89 22.06 0.22 15.13
CA THR A 89 21.11 1.29 14.81
C THR A 89 19.69 0.78 14.56
N GLY A 90 19.38 -0.43 15.03
CA GLY A 90 18.09 -1.11 14.82
C GLY A 90 16.88 -0.25 15.15
N TYR A 91 16.97 0.64 16.17
CA TYR A 91 15.88 1.54 16.57
C TYR A 91 15.35 2.45 15.44
N ARG A 92 16.05 2.54 14.31
CA ARG A 92 15.65 3.34 13.13
C ARG A 92 15.64 2.51 11.84
N GLU A 93 15.75 1.20 11.91
CA GLU A 93 15.89 0.32 10.73
C GLU A 93 14.61 -0.43 10.35
N CYS A 94 13.46 -0.03 10.90
CA CYS A 94 12.18 -0.67 10.59
C CYS A 94 11.90 -0.77 9.08
N PHE A 95 12.18 0.29 8.31
CA PHE A 95 12.00 0.28 6.86
C PHE A 95 12.99 -0.67 6.17
N SER A 96 14.25 -0.66 6.61
CA SER A 96 15.26 -1.57 6.07
C SER A 96 14.95 -3.04 6.37
N SER A 97 14.61 -3.39 7.62
CA SER A 97 14.25 -4.77 7.98
C SER A 97 12.95 -5.20 7.29
N SER A 98 11.99 -4.29 7.06
CA SER A 98 10.80 -4.58 6.25
C SER A 98 11.18 -4.88 4.78
N CYS A 99 12.01 -4.08 4.15
CA CYS A 99 12.50 -4.35 2.79
C CYS A 99 13.36 -5.60 2.71
N ALA A 100 14.13 -5.91 3.76
CA ALA A 100 14.88 -7.17 3.87
C ALA A 100 13.96 -8.39 3.86
N MET A 101 12.86 -8.36 4.62
CA MET A 101 11.84 -9.43 4.59
C MET A 101 11.28 -9.64 3.18
N LEU A 102 11.04 -8.56 2.42
CA LEU A 102 10.61 -8.66 1.02
C LEU A 102 11.71 -9.30 0.14
N ALA A 103 12.95 -8.81 0.25
CA ALA A 103 14.07 -9.33 -0.52
C ALA A 103 14.35 -10.82 -0.20
N ARG A 104 14.26 -11.20 1.08
CA ARG A 104 14.41 -12.58 1.55
C ARG A 104 13.30 -13.48 1.04
N TYR A 105 12.05 -13.01 1.03
CA TYR A 105 10.92 -13.75 0.45
C TYR A 105 11.15 -14.11 -1.01
N TRP A 106 11.79 -13.22 -1.77
CA TRP A 106 12.18 -13.46 -3.16
C TRP A 106 13.53 -14.17 -3.32
N GLY A 107 14.13 -14.65 -2.22
CA GLY A 107 15.38 -15.42 -2.25
C GLY A 107 16.63 -14.62 -2.64
N LYS A 108 16.61 -13.29 -2.38
CA LYS A 108 17.69 -12.38 -2.78
C LYS A 108 18.74 -12.13 -1.70
N VAL A 109 18.35 -12.30 -0.43
CA VAL A 109 19.24 -12.17 0.74
C VAL A 109 18.87 -13.24 1.78
N GLY A 110 19.79 -13.52 2.69
CA GLY A 110 19.59 -14.48 3.79
C GLY A 110 19.11 -13.85 5.10
N SER A 111 19.36 -12.55 5.29
CA SER A 111 19.00 -11.81 6.52
C SER A 111 18.83 -10.31 6.24
N ASP A 112 18.33 -9.57 7.24
CA ASP A 112 18.27 -8.12 7.16
C ASP A 112 19.64 -7.45 7.33
N ASP A 113 20.59 -8.05 8.05
CA ASP A 113 21.98 -7.57 8.09
C ASP A 113 22.65 -7.62 6.71
N GLU A 114 22.44 -8.70 5.95
CA GLU A 114 22.93 -8.78 4.57
C GLU A 114 22.28 -7.69 3.70
N TYR A 115 20.96 -7.52 3.82
CA TYR A 115 20.26 -6.47 3.10
C TYR A 115 20.73 -5.07 3.50
N ASN A 116 20.93 -4.81 4.80
CA ASN A 116 21.40 -3.54 5.33
C ASN A 116 22.78 -3.16 4.78
N ALA A 117 23.69 -4.13 4.62
CA ALA A 117 25.01 -3.91 4.00
C ALA A 117 24.88 -3.51 2.52
N ILE A 118 23.88 -4.01 1.80
CA ILE A 118 23.61 -3.63 0.41
C ILE A 118 22.98 -2.24 0.36
N ARG A 119 21.90 -2.02 1.14
CA ARG A 119 21.17 -0.76 1.21
C ARG A 119 22.06 0.43 1.60
N ALA A 120 23.00 0.23 2.54
CA ALA A 120 23.90 1.27 3.00
C ALA A 120 24.77 1.88 1.88
N LYS A 121 24.97 1.18 0.77
CA LYS A 121 25.68 1.70 -0.42
C LYS A 121 24.86 2.77 -1.16
N TYR A 122 23.54 2.83 -0.94
CA TYR A 122 22.62 3.73 -1.63
C TYR A 122 22.10 4.86 -0.75
N GLY A 123 22.24 4.76 0.58
CA GLY A 123 21.85 5.83 1.47
C GLY A 123 21.35 5.37 2.83
N ASP A 124 20.61 6.24 3.50
CA ASP A 124 20.09 6.06 4.85
C ASP A 124 18.98 5.01 4.94
N SER A 125 18.87 4.33 6.10
CA SER A 125 17.87 3.29 6.35
C SER A 125 16.42 3.77 6.27
N THR A 126 16.18 5.06 6.44
CA THR A 126 14.85 5.68 6.38
C THR A 126 14.51 6.24 4.98
N SER A 127 15.46 6.21 4.03
CA SER A 127 15.27 6.75 2.68
C SER A 127 14.55 5.76 1.77
N ALA A 128 13.39 6.14 1.24
CA ALA A 128 12.67 5.33 0.25
C ALA A 128 13.52 5.09 -1.01
N GLU A 129 14.26 6.09 -1.47
CA GLU A 129 15.13 5.96 -2.64
C GLU A 129 16.27 4.96 -2.42
N ALA A 130 16.85 4.93 -1.21
CA ALA A 130 17.88 3.95 -0.86
C ALA A 130 17.30 2.52 -0.84
N GLN A 131 16.08 2.33 -0.32
CA GLN A 131 15.40 1.04 -0.33
C GLN A 131 15.09 0.58 -1.76
N LEU A 132 14.53 1.47 -2.59
CA LEU A 132 14.25 1.17 -4.01
C LEU A 132 15.52 0.79 -4.77
N SER A 133 16.60 1.54 -4.58
CA SER A 133 17.88 1.28 -5.25
C SER A 133 18.48 -0.06 -4.82
N ALA A 134 18.43 -0.39 -3.53
CA ALA A 134 18.89 -1.67 -3.00
C ALA A 134 18.09 -2.84 -3.59
N LEU A 135 16.76 -2.79 -3.55
CA LEU A 135 15.89 -3.84 -4.09
C LEU A 135 16.11 -4.03 -5.60
N ARG A 136 16.22 -2.94 -6.35
CA ARG A 136 16.51 -2.97 -7.79
C ARG A 136 17.88 -3.56 -8.11
N SER A 137 18.88 -3.26 -7.28
CA SER A 137 20.21 -3.85 -7.44
C SER A 137 20.24 -5.37 -7.22
N LEU A 138 19.27 -5.90 -6.50
CA LEU A 138 19.04 -7.33 -6.30
C LEU A 138 18.21 -7.98 -7.43
N GLY A 139 17.87 -7.22 -8.48
CA GLY A 139 17.12 -7.69 -9.63
C GLY A 139 15.61 -7.76 -9.38
N LEU A 140 15.10 -6.99 -8.41
CA LEU A 140 13.67 -6.87 -8.15
C LEU A 140 13.11 -5.59 -8.81
N THR A 141 11.92 -5.69 -9.40
CA THR A 141 11.12 -4.53 -9.75
C THR A 141 10.53 -3.98 -8.45
N ALA A 142 10.87 -2.74 -8.09
CA ALA A 142 10.44 -2.12 -6.84
C ALA A 142 9.81 -0.76 -7.08
N ASN A 143 8.71 -0.49 -6.37
CA ASN A 143 7.95 0.75 -6.46
C ASN A 143 7.53 1.24 -5.07
N PHE A 144 7.56 2.56 -4.86
CA PHE A 144 7.07 3.23 -3.66
C PHE A 144 5.88 4.13 -4.04
N ALA A 145 4.82 4.08 -3.25
CA ALA A 145 3.63 4.89 -3.46
C ALA A 145 3.06 5.39 -2.12
N THR A 146 2.31 6.49 -2.18
CA THR A 146 1.68 7.15 -1.03
C THR A 146 0.15 7.22 -1.15
N ASN A 147 -0.42 6.41 -2.03
CA ASN A 147 -1.84 6.36 -2.35
C ASN A 147 -2.42 4.95 -2.18
N GLY A 148 -1.87 4.18 -1.25
CA GLY A 148 -2.35 2.84 -0.94
C GLY A 148 -3.67 2.85 -0.19
N ASP A 149 -4.48 1.83 -0.48
CA ASP A 149 -5.70 1.49 0.23
C ASP A 149 -5.77 -0.01 0.51
N ARG A 150 -6.76 -0.44 1.27
CA ARG A 150 -6.97 -1.85 1.60
C ARG A 150 -7.05 -2.73 0.34
N ALA A 151 -7.74 -2.28 -0.71
CA ALA A 151 -7.90 -3.06 -1.94
C ALA A 151 -6.55 -3.29 -2.64
N ALA A 152 -5.67 -2.29 -2.64
CA ALA A 152 -4.32 -2.41 -3.16
C ALA A 152 -3.48 -3.45 -2.40
N LEU A 153 -3.59 -3.51 -1.06
CA LEU A 153 -2.92 -4.53 -0.26
C LEU A 153 -3.46 -5.94 -0.55
N GLU A 154 -4.79 -6.10 -0.53
CA GLU A 154 -5.43 -7.38 -0.83
C GLU A 154 -5.05 -7.90 -2.23
N GLN A 155 -4.98 -6.99 -3.22
CA GLN A 155 -4.54 -7.32 -4.57
C GLN A 155 -3.10 -7.86 -4.58
N GLN A 156 -2.16 -7.21 -3.89
CA GLN A 156 -0.77 -7.67 -3.85
C GLN A 156 -0.64 -9.03 -3.17
N ILE A 157 -1.30 -9.23 -2.03
CA ILE A 157 -1.29 -10.52 -1.32
C ILE A 157 -1.87 -11.63 -2.20
N ASN A 158 -2.97 -11.37 -2.90
CA ASN A 158 -3.57 -12.32 -3.84
C ASN A 158 -2.65 -12.66 -5.04
N LEU A 159 -1.73 -11.76 -5.39
CA LEU A 159 -0.68 -12.01 -6.37
C LEU A 159 0.56 -12.71 -5.78
N GLY A 160 0.52 -13.11 -4.50
CA GLY A 160 1.66 -13.71 -3.81
C GLY A 160 2.78 -12.73 -3.50
N ARG A 161 2.47 -11.45 -3.35
CA ARG A 161 3.45 -10.36 -3.15
C ARG A 161 3.26 -9.70 -1.79
N PRO A 162 4.15 -9.91 -0.83
CA PRO A 162 4.12 -9.18 0.44
C PRO A 162 4.41 -7.70 0.21
N VAL A 163 3.89 -6.83 1.08
CA VAL A 163 3.95 -5.36 0.93
C VAL A 163 4.54 -4.73 2.18
N ALA A 164 5.61 -3.94 2.05
CA ALA A 164 6.05 -3.09 3.15
C ALA A 164 5.16 -1.84 3.23
N VAL A 165 4.71 -1.50 4.44
CA VAL A 165 3.77 -0.39 4.69
C VAL A 165 4.30 0.54 5.77
N GLY A 166 4.17 1.86 5.54
CA GLY A 166 4.57 2.92 6.47
C GLY A 166 3.36 3.50 7.20
N TRP A 167 3.37 3.52 8.54
CA TRP A 167 2.24 3.94 9.35
C TRP A 167 2.65 4.62 10.66
N LEU A 168 1.73 5.35 11.31
CA LEU A 168 1.97 6.10 12.54
C LEU A 168 1.78 5.19 13.76
N HIS A 169 2.87 4.91 14.50
CA HIS A 169 2.86 3.93 15.60
C HIS A 169 2.69 4.53 17.00
N HIS A 170 2.70 5.85 17.14
CA HIS A 170 2.44 6.54 18.41
C HIS A 170 1.03 7.15 18.45
N GLY A 171 0.67 7.67 19.63
CA GLY A 171 -0.63 8.29 19.87
C GLY A 171 -1.80 7.29 19.88
N SER A 172 -2.96 7.73 20.33
CA SER A 172 -4.16 6.89 20.32
C SER A 172 -4.66 6.61 18.90
N VAL A 173 -5.49 5.59 18.73
CA VAL A 173 -6.09 5.26 17.43
C VAL A 173 -6.90 6.41 16.82
N SER A 174 -7.47 7.29 17.65
CA SER A 174 -8.22 8.48 17.21
C SER A 174 -7.34 9.68 16.89
N ALA A 175 -6.05 9.65 17.26
CA ALA A 175 -5.06 10.67 17.01
C ALA A 175 -3.67 10.04 16.80
N PRO A 176 -3.48 9.27 15.71
CA PRO A 176 -2.20 8.65 15.41
C PRO A 176 -1.11 9.70 15.22
N SER A 177 0.10 9.40 15.65
CA SER A 177 1.23 10.32 15.58
C SER A 177 2.56 9.58 15.49
N GLY A 178 3.66 10.34 15.47
CA GLY A 178 5.04 9.84 15.48
C GLY A 178 5.74 10.01 14.14
N GLY A 179 7.02 9.64 14.09
CA GLY A 179 7.88 9.78 12.93
C GLY A 179 7.69 8.69 11.86
N GLY A 180 6.69 7.83 12.02
CA GLY A 180 6.43 6.68 11.15
C GLY A 180 7.15 5.41 11.60
N HIS A 181 6.57 4.28 11.23
CA HIS A 181 7.10 2.93 11.40
C HIS A 181 6.80 2.11 10.15
N TRP A 182 7.61 1.10 9.87
CA TRP A 182 7.42 0.20 8.74
C TRP A 182 7.28 -1.24 9.20
N SER A 183 6.33 -1.95 8.59
CA SER A 183 6.12 -3.38 8.77
C SER A 183 5.73 -4.02 7.43
N VAL A 184 5.63 -5.35 7.38
CA VAL A 184 5.27 -6.07 6.15
C VAL A 184 3.90 -6.70 6.30
N VAL A 185 2.94 -6.31 5.45
CA VAL A 185 1.68 -7.04 5.29
C VAL A 185 1.98 -8.33 4.54
N ILE A 186 1.63 -9.46 5.16
CA ILE A 186 1.83 -10.81 4.62
C ILE A 186 0.52 -11.54 4.35
N GLY A 187 -0.59 -11.01 4.83
CA GLY A 187 -1.90 -11.61 4.68
C GLY A 187 -3.02 -10.72 5.18
N PHE A 188 -4.23 -11.17 5.01
CA PHE A 188 -5.42 -10.46 5.46
C PHE A 188 -6.62 -11.37 5.69
N SER A 189 -7.60 -10.85 6.46
CA SER A 189 -8.97 -11.35 6.54
C SER A 189 -9.95 -10.18 6.48
N GLU A 190 -11.23 -10.45 6.64
CA GLU A 190 -12.26 -9.40 6.72
C GLU A 190 -11.99 -8.40 7.86
N THR A 191 -11.38 -8.84 8.96
CA THR A 191 -11.23 -8.04 10.19
C THR A 191 -9.80 -7.61 10.49
N VAL A 192 -8.79 -8.24 9.90
CA VAL A 192 -7.38 -7.97 10.20
C VAL A 192 -6.51 -7.92 8.95
N ALA A 193 -5.45 -7.11 9.00
CA ALA A 193 -4.24 -7.30 8.22
C ALA A 193 -3.26 -8.12 9.06
N ILE A 194 -2.54 -9.06 8.43
CA ILE A 194 -1.54 -9.89 9.09
C ILE A 194 -0.16 -9.34 8.76
N HIS A 195 0.60 -8.99 9.79
CA HIS A 195 1.87 -8.31 9.66
C HIS A 195 3.05 -9.14 10.18
N ASN A 196 4.18 -9.02 9.52
CA ASN A 196 5.48 -9.19 10.15
C ASN A 196 5.98 -7.79 10.54
N ASP A 197 6.00 -7.50 11.83
CA ASP A 197 6.44 -6.21 12.35
C ASP A 197 7.88 -6.34 12.89
N PRO A 198 8.88 -5.64 12.29
CA PRO A 198 10.26 -5.80 12.69
C PRO A 198 10.57 -5.26 14.09
N ASN A 199 9.70 -4.46 14.68
CA ASN A 199 9.87 -3.94 16.03
C ASN A 199 9.10 -4.71 17.12
N GLY A 200 8.27 -5.67 16.73
CA GLY A 200 7.53 -6.51 17.66
C GLY A 200 6.02 -6.33 17.62
N GLU A 201 5.35 -6.44 18.76
CA GLU A 201 3.90 -6.34 18.90
C GLU A 201 3.47 -4.91 19.25
N ALA A 202 2.74 -4.25 18.35
CA ALA A 202 2.27 -2.89 18.54
C ALA A 202 0.97 -2.81 19.35
N ASP A 203 0.86 -1.81 20.23
CA ASP A 203 -0.41 -1.38 20.81
C ASP A 203 -1.12 -0.41 19.83
N LEU A 204 -2.06 -0.94 19.08
CA LEU A 204 -2.79 -0.15 18.08
C LEU A 204 -3.84 0.79 18.70
N VAL A 205 -4.18 0.63 19.97
CA VAL A 205 -5.18 1.47 20.64
C VAL A 205 -4.52 2.66 21.32
N ALA A 206 -3.53 2.42 22.15
CA ALA A 206 -2.80 3.47 22.87
C ALA A 206 -1.61 4.04 22.08
N GLY A 207 -1.06 3.26 21.17
CA GLY A 207 0.18 3.55 20.45
C GLY A 207 1.43 3.04 21.18
N GLY A 208 2.49 2.83 20.42
CA GLY A 208 3.72 2.22 20.93
C GLY A 208 3.72 0.71 20.79
N TYR A 209 4.51 0.03 21.61
CA TYR A 209 4.74 -1.40 21.54
C TYR A 209 4.53 -2.06 22.89
N THR A 210 3.91 -3.23 22.91
CA THR A 210 3.76 -4.09 24.09
C THR A 210 4.97 -4.99 24.26
N ALA A 211 5.61 -5.39 23.17
CA ALA A 211 6.82 -6.21 23.16
C ALA A 211 7.64 -5.93 21.88
N ASN A 212 8.99 -6.00 22.02
CA ASN A 212 9.93 -5.82 20.92
C ASN A 212 10.51 -7.14 20.36
N THR A 213 9.86 -8.26 20.65
CA THR A 213 10.36 -9.61 20.32
C THR A 213 9.33 -10.53 19.68
N ASN A 214 8.10 -10.09 19.47
CA ASN A 214 6.98 -10.91 19.04
C ASN A 214 6.28 -10.30 17.82
N GLY A 215 7.03 -10.01 16.76
CA GLY A 215 6.49 -9.31 15.58
C GLY A 215 6.05 -10.20 14.44
N ALA A 216 6.28 -11.52 14.52
CA ALA A 216 5.89 -12.45 13.47
C ALA A 216 4.38 -12.70 13.45
N GLY A 217 3.74 -12.52 12.30
CA GLY A 217 2.33 -12.87 12.08
C GLY A 217 1.35 -12.08 12.95
N GLN A 218 1.64 -10.84 13.30
CA GLN A 218 0.78 -9.98 14.12
C GLN A 218 -0.55 -9.70 13.43
N HIS A 219 -1.66 -9.88 14.14
CA HIS A 219 -3.02 -9.61 13.65
C HIS A 219 -3.45 -8.19 14.00
N TYR A 220 -3.26 -7.28 13.09
CA TYR A 220 -3.63 -5.87 13.25
C TYR A 220 -5.04 -5.62 12.71
N SER A 221 -6.01 -5.31 13.59
CA SER A 221 -7.38 -5.06 13.16
C SER A 221 -7.45 -3.87 12.19
N TRP A 222 -8.19 -4.01 11.09
CA TRP A 222 -8.41 -2.90 10.15
C TRP A 222 -8.95 -1.66 10.87
N LYS A 223 -9.84 -1.85 11.85
CA LYS A 223 -10.41 -0.76 12.64
C LYS A 223 -9.35 0.10 13.34
N ASN A 224 -8.27 -0.51 13.86
CA ASN A 224 -7.27 0.19 14.68
C ASN A 224 -6.00 0.52 13.90
N TRP A 225 -5.65 -0.28 12.88
CA TRP A 225 -4.43 -0.10 12.11
C TRP A 225 -4.66 0.81 10.88
N GLN A 226 -5.74 0.63 10.12
CA GLN A 226 -5.97 1.41 8.90
C GLN A 226 -5.96 2.93 9.14
N PRO A 227 -6.56 3.49 10.22
CA PRO A 227 -6.46 4.92 10.50
C PRO A 227 -5.03 5.42 10.78
N ARG A 228 -4.12 4.52 11.17
CA ARG A 228 -2.71 4.81 11.38
C ARG A 228 -1.91 4.78 10.07
N TRP A 229 -2.33 3.98 9.13
CA TRP A 229 -1.73 3.82 7.82
C TRP A 229 -2.24 4.89 6.82
N GLU A 230 -3.54 5.11 6.79
CA GLU A 230 -4.19 6.14 5.97
C GLU A 230 -4.39 7.44 6.79
N ALA A 231 -3.32 7.90 7.44
CA ALA A 231 -3.40 8.99 8.42
C ALA A 231 -3.81 10.35 7.84
N ASP A 232 -3.59 10.56 6.54
CA ASP A 232 -3.97 11.78 5.81
C ASP A 232 -5.33 11.64 5.10
N GLY A 233 -6.06 10.54 5.36
CA GLY A 233 -7.37 10.23 4.77
C GLY A 233 -7.37 8.93 3.98
N ASN A 234 -8.55 8.52 3.52
CA ASN A 234 -8.72 7.27 2.79
C ASN A 234 -7.86 7.24 1.52
N GLY A 235 -7.16 6.14 1.28
CA GLY A 235 -6.31 5.95 0.12
C GLY A 235 -5.00 6.75 0.16
N THR A 236 -4.51 7.09 1.35
CA THR A 236 -3.23 7.82 1.52
C THR A 236 -2.12 6.96 2.12
N GLY A 237 -2.31 5.66 2.17
CA GLY A 237 -1.37 4.73 2.76
C GLY A 237 -0.02 4.68 2.02
N TRP A 238 1.07 4.71 2.77
CA TRP A 238 2.41 4.54 2.22
C TRP A 238 2.72 3.05 2.06
N LEU A 239 3.18 2.68 0.88
CA LEU A 239 3.53 1.29 0.59
C LEU A 239 4.75 1.19 -0.33
N LEU A 240 5.51 0.11 -0.14
CA LEU A 240 6.56 -0.31 -1.04
C LEU A 240 6.29 -1.75 -1.46
N THR A 241 6.23 -1.97 -2.76
CA THR A 241 6.03 -3.28 -3.39
C THR A 241 7.27 -3.70 -4.14
N CYS A 242 7.56 -5.00 -4.20
CA CYS A 242 8.56 -5.53 -5.11
C CYS A 242 8.24 -6.96 -5.56
N HIS A 243 8.79 -7.31 -6.73
CA HIS A 243 8.69 -8.65 -7.31
C HIS A 243 9.81 -8.88 -8.33
N PRO A 244 10.12 -10.12 -8.70
CA PRO A 244 11.08 -10.46 -9.75
C PRO A 244 10.75 -9.84 -11.10
#